data_714771c4c395d62e9f023e2614671e80
#
_entry.id   714771c4c395d62e9f023e2614671e80
#
_cell.length_a   1.000
_cell.length_b   1.000
_cell.length_c   1.000
_cell.angle_alpha   90.00
_cell.angle_beta   90.00
_cell.angle_gamma   90.00
#
_symmetry.space_group_name_H-M   'P 1'
#
loop_
_entity.id
_entity.type
_entity.pdbx_description
1 polymer ?
#
loop_
_entity_poly.entity_id
_entity_poly.type
_entity_poly.pdbx_seq_one_letter_code
_entity_poly.pdbx_strand_id
1 'polypeptide(L)'
;MDTNAILKRADELFDDDRAQEAGAYLEKMAEQAVSEERYGTAMSLFNELTGYYRNTGNLDAAWRCVDEIVRLLDLLDLWGTADAATAMLNIATVYKAAGDPAAALAIYKKCEPVFISENVGDRRLAGLYNNICVTALETGRRDDALYYAEKAWRIAERVHMDGESLELVRKNYNAAKQAAVNV
;
A
#
# COMPACT_ATOMS: atom_id res chain seq x y z
N MET A 1 -16.49 14.30 -12.65
CA MET A 1 -15.85 14.15 -11.32
C MET A 1 -14.33 14.18 -11.52
N ASP A 2 -13.61 15.02 -10.80
CA ASP A 2 -12.15 15.12 -10.86
C ASP A 2 -11.55 14.40 -9.65
N THR A 3 -10.89 13.26 -9.88
CA THR A 3 -10.29 12.43 -8.84
C THR A 3 -9.26 13.20 -8.01
N ASN A 4 -8.39 13.99 -8.67
CA ASN A 4 -7.35 14.73 -7.98
C ASN A 4 -7.92 15.82 -7.06
N ALA A 5 -8.99 16.49 -7.49
CA ALA A 5 -9.66 17.49 -6.66
C ALA A 5 -10.32 16.84 -5.43
N ILE A 6 -10.88 15.63 -5.57
CA ILE A 6 -11.47 14.88 -4.45
C ILE A 6 -10.39 14.48 -3.46
N LEU A 7 -9.29 13.87 -3.93
CA LEU A 7 -8.20 13.43 -3.07
C LEU A 7 -7.56 14.63 -2.34
N LYS A 8 -7.29 15.72 -3.05
CA LYS A 8 -6.77 16.94 -2.44
C LYS A 8 -7.69 17.46 -1.33
N ARG A 9 -9.02 17.44 -1.55
CA ARG A 9 -9.97 17.86 -0.51
C ARG A 9 -9.97 16.94 0.70
N ALA A 10 -9.82 15.64 0.48
CA ALA A 10 -9.67 14.68 1.57
C ALA A 10 -8.37 14.92 2.37
N ASP A 11 -7.25 15.15 1.68
CA ASP A 11 -5.96 15.48 2.31
C ASP A 11 -6.06 16.73 3.19
N GLU A 12 -6.68 17.81 2.68
CA GLU A 12 -6.94 19.02 3.46
C GLU A 12 -7.74 18.73 4.75
N LEU A 13 -8.73 17.83 4.69
CA LEU A 13 -9.51 17.44 5.87
C LEU A 13 -8.67 16.59 6.84
N PHE A 14 -7.78 15.73 6.35
CA PHE A 14 -6.86 14.97 7.21
C PHE A 14 -5.85 15.89 7.90
N ASP A 15 -5.31 16.88 7.19
CA ASP A 15 -4.34 17.85 7.73
C ASP A 15 -4.98 18.75 8.81
N ASP A 16 -6.30 19.02 8.71
CA ASP A 16 -7.10 19.78 9.67
C ASP A 16 -7.58 18.95 10.89
N ASP A 17 -7.06 17.73 11.10
CA ASP A 17 -7.53 16.78 12.15
C ASP A 17 -9.01 16.38 12.02
N ARG A 18 -9.61 16.49 10.83
CA ARG A 18 -11.01 16.15 10.54
C ARG A 18 -11.14 14.79 9.85
N ALA A 19 -10.42 13.80 10.35
CA ALA A 19 -10.32 12.49 9.71
C ALA A 19 -11.69 11.79 9.49
N GLN A 20 -12.66 11.96 10.40
CA GLN A 20 -14.00 11.38 10.24
C GLN A 20 -14.77 12.02 9.07
N GLU A 21 -14.61 13.33 8.89
CA GLU A 21 -15.23 14.05 7.78
C GLU A 21 -14.56 13.70 6.45
N ALA A 22 -13.24 13.51 6.45
CA ALA A 22 -12.50 13.02 5.28
C ALA A 22 -12.99 11.64 4.86
N GLY A 23 -13.12 10.71 5.81
CA GLY A 23 -13.65 9.37 5.54
C GLY A 23 -15.07 9.41 4.95
N ALA A 24 -15.99 10.14 5.59
CA ALA A 24 -17.37 10.27 5.10
C ALA A 24 -17.46 10.95 3.72
N TYR A 25 -16.58 11.93 3.47
CA TYR A 25 -16.49 12.58 2.17
C TYR A 25 -16.01 11.61 1.09
N LEU A 26 -14.96 10.84 1.36
CA LEU A 26 -14.43 9.83 0.43
C LEU A 26 -15.45 8.73 0.14
N GLU A 27 -16.18 8.23 1.16
CA GLU A 27 -17.26 7.25 0.97
C GLU A 27 -18.31 7.76 -0.01
N LYS A 28 -18.84 8.95 0.25
CA LYS A 28 -19.84 9.59 -0.61
C LYS A 28 -19.34 9.72 -2.05
N MET A 29 -18.09 10.14 -2.23
CA MET A 29 -17.51 10.29 -3.57
C MET A 29 -17.26 8.96 -4.27
N ALA A 30 -16.88 7.92 -3.53
CA ALA A 30 -16.70 6.57 -4.07
C ALA A 30 -18.04 5.98 -4.54
N GLU A 31 -19.10 6.08 -3.73
CA GLU A 31 -20.45 5.65 -4.11
C GLU A 31 -20.96 6.39 -5.35
N GLN A 32 -20.76 7.70 -5.41
CA GLN A 32 -21.11 8.49 -6.58
C GLN A 32 -20.32 8.06 -7.82
N ALA A 33 -19.00 7.81 -7.68
CA ALA A 33 -18.16 7.37 -8.77
C ALA A 33 -18.62 6.01 -9.34
N VAL A 34 -19.04 5.08 -8.47
CA VAL A 34 -19.63 3.80 -8.86
C VAL A 34 -20.94 4.03 -9.62
N SER A 35 -21.83 4.88 -9.09
CA SER A 35 -23.15 5.15 -9.72
C SER A 35 -23.03 5.85 -11.07
N GLU A 36 -21.96 6.61 -11.30
CA GLU A 36 -21.63 7.28 -12.54
C GLU A 36 -20.76 6.41 -13.48
N GLU A 37 -20.50 5.14 -13.13
CA GLU A 37 -19.65 4.19 -13.87
C GLU A 37 -18.20 4.71 -14.06
N ARG A 38 -17.74 5.57 -13.16
CA ARG A 38 -16.38 6.12 -13.14
C ARG A 38 -15.45 5.22 -12.33
N TYR A 39 -15.29 4.00 -12.79
CA TYR A 39 -14.67 2.91 -12.04
C TYR A 39 -13.20 3.18 -11.67
N GLY A 40 -12.42 3.84 -12.54
CA GLY A 40 -11.05 4.24 -12.20
C GLY A 40 -10.99 5.21 -11.02
N THR A 41 -11.91 6.19 -10.99
CA THR A 41 -12.07 7.10 -9.84
C THR A 41 -12.52 6.33 -8.60
N ALA A 42 -13.53 5.47 -8.72
CA ALA A 42 -14.02 4.65 -7.61
C ALA A 42 -12.90 3.80 -6.99
N MET A 43 -12.10 3.13 -7.83
CA MET A 43 -10.96 2.32 -7.37
C MET A 43 -9.92 3.13 -6.61
N SER A 44 -9.58 4.34 -7.10
CA SER A 44 -8.66 5.24 -6.39
C SER A 44 -9.21 5.63 -5.01
N LEU A 45 -10.50 5.96 -4.93
CA LEU A 45 -11.13 6.37 -3.66
C LEU A 45 -11.27 5.20 -2.68
N PHE A 46 -11.59 4.00 -3.15
CA PHE A 46 -11.59 2.81 -2.29
C PHE A 46 -10.18 2.45 -1.79
N ASN A 47 -9.12 2.69 -2.58
CA ASN A 47 -7.75 2.53 -2.10
C ASN A 47 -7.43 3.50 -0.94
N GLU A 48 -7.83 4.77 -1.02
CA GLU A 48 -7.66 5.73 0.07
C GLU A 48 -8.49 5.33 1.31
N LEU A 49 -9.75 4.97 1.12
CA LEU A 49 -10.62 4.48 2.19
C LEU A 49 -10.05 3.23 2.87
N THR A 50 -9.45 2.32 2.13
CA THR A 50 -8.78 1.14 2.69
C THR A 50 -7.67 1.55 3.66
N GLY A 51 -6.85 2.54 3.27
CA GLY A 51 -5.82 3.11 4.14
C GLY A 51 -6.40 3.79 5.39
N TYR A 52 -7.43 4.61 5.21
CA TYR A 52 -8.12 5.30 6.29
C TYR A 52 -8.70 4.32 7.31
N TYR A 53 -9.48 3.34 6.88
CA TYR A 53 -10.09 2.37 7.78
C TYR A 53 -9.09 1.46 8.49
N ARG A 54 -8.03 1.05 7.78
CA ARG A 54 -6.93 0.31 8.41
C ARG A 54 -6.27 1.14 9.52
N ASN A 55 -6.01 2.43 9.28
CA ASN A 55 -5.34 3.30 10.25
C ASN A 55 -6.23 3.63 11.46
N THR A 56 -7.54 3.69 11.27
CA THR A 56 -8.51 3.88 12.37
C THR A 56 -8.91 2.58 13.06
N GLY A 57 -8.38 1.42 12.63
CA GLY A 57 -8.68 0.11 13.20
C GLY A 57 -10.03 -0.46 12.79
N ASN A 58 -10.77 0.18 11.88
CA ASN A 58 -12.04 -0.33 11.36
C ASN A 58 -11.79 -1.35 10.24
N LEU A 59 -11.29 -2.53 10.61
CA LEU A 59 -10.92 -3.57 9.65
C LEU A 59 -12.11 -4.08 8.84
N ASP A 60 -13.32 -4.12 9.40
CA ASP A 60 -14.53 -4.53 8.66
C ASP A 60 -14.82 -3.58 7.49
N ALA A 61 -14.67 -2.28 7.70
CA ALA A 61 -14.81 -1.30 6.62
C ALA A 61 -13.67 -1.39 5.62
N ALA A 62 -12.43 -1.62 6.08
CA ALA A 62 -11.30 -1.83 5.19
C ALA A 62 -11.53 -3.05 4.27
N TRP A 63 -12.06 -4.16 4.80
CA TRP A 63 -12.37 -5.34 3.99
C TRP A 63 -13.49 -5.08 2.97
N ARG A 64 -14.53 -4.32 3.32
CA ARG A 64 -15.55 -3.92 2.32
C ARG A 64 -14.95 -3.12 1.17
N CYS A 65 -14.00 -2.22 1.46
CA CYS A 65 -13.29 -1.50 0.40
C CYS A 65 -12.43 -2.45 -0.45
N VAL A 66 -11.79 -3.44 0.16
CA VAL A 66 -11.02 -4.48 -0.55
C VAL A 66 -11.94 -5.27 -1.50
N ASP A 67 -13.13 -5.67 -1.06
CA ASP A 67 -14.09 -6.39 -1.91
C ASP A 67 -14.50 -5.55 -3.14
N GLU A 68 -14.74 -4.24 -2.94
CA GLU A 68 -15.04 -3.33 -4.06
C GLU A 68 -13.84 -3.16 -5.01
N ILE A 69 -12.63 -3.04 -4.50
CA ILE A 69 -11.41 -2.98 -5.32
C ILE A 69 -11.27 -4.24 -6.17
N VAL A 70 -11.40 -5.42 -5.56
CA VAL A 70 -11.30 -6.71 -6.28
C VAL A 70 -12.39 -6.79 -7.37
N ARG A 71 -13.63 -6.44 -7.04
CA ARG A 71 -14.73 -6.39 -8.01
C ARG A 71 -14.43 -5.46 -9.19
N LEU A 72 -13.84 -4.29 -8.94
CA LEU A 72 -13.48 -3.33 -9.99
C LEU A 72 -12.30 -3.82 -10.83
N LEU A 73 -11.31 -4.49 -10.23
CA LEU A 73 -10.20 -5.10 -10.96
C LEU A 73 -10.69 -6.18 -11.92
N ASP A 74 -11.64 -7.02 -11.48
CA ASP A 74 -12.27 -8.04 -12.32
C ASP A 74 -13.09 -7.38 -13.45
N LEU A 75 -13.93 -6.40 -13.12
CA LEU A 75 -14.80 -5.71 -14.07
C LEU A 75 -14.02 -5.02 -15.19
N LEU A 76 -12.86 -4.46 -14.87
CA LEU A 76 -12.04 -3.68 -15.79
C LEU A 76 -10.91 -4.50 -16.45
N ASP A 77 -10.78 -5.78 -16.12
CA ASP A 77 -9.72 -6.68 -16.60
C ASP A 77 -8.30 -6.08 -16.34
N LEU A 78 -8.07 -5.57 -15.13
CA LEU A 78 -6.83 -4.86 -14.78
C LEU A 78 -5.78 -5.75 -14.12
N TRP A 79 -6.04 -7.04 -13.92
CA TRP A 79 -5.06 -7.94 -13.30
C TRP A 79 -3.74 -7.97 -14.09
N GLY A 80 -2.62 -7.84 -13.36
CA GLY A 80 -1.28 -7.77 -13.97
C GLY A 80 -0.81 -6.37 -14.33
N THR A 81 -1.63 -5.33 -14.14
CA THR A 81 -1.24 -3.92 -14.36
C THR A 81 -0.62 -3.29 -13.12
N ALA A 82 0.05 -2.13 -13.28
CA ALA A 82 0.58 -1.33 -12.17
C ALA A 82 -0.52 -0.89 -11.18
N ASP A 83 -1.72 -0.60 -11.67
CA ASP A 83 -2.86 -0.21 -10.84
C ASP A 83 -3.32 -1.37 -9.96
N ALA A 84 -3.46 -2.58 -10.53
CA ALA A 84 -3.76 -3.78 -9.77
C ALA A 84 -2.69 -4.09 -8.72
N ALA A 85 -1.41 -3.98 -9.08
CA ALA A 85 -0.32 -4.22 -8.15
C ALA A 85 -0.31 -3.19 -7.00
N THR A 86 -0.68 -1.93 -7.27
CA THR A 86 -0.84 -0.90 -6.24
C THR A 86 -2.01 -1.22 -5.31
N ALA A 87 -3.15 -1.64 -5.86
CA ALA A 87 -4.30 -2.08 -5.08
C ALA A 87 -3.95 -3.30 -4.20
N MET A 88 -3.29 -4.31 -4.78
CA MET A 88 -2.82 -5.50 -4.04
C MET A 88 -1.86 -5.13 -2.90
N LEU A 89 -1.03 -4.10 -3.07
CA LEU A 89 -0.15 -3.60 -2.02
C LEU A 89 -0.97 -3.08 -0.82
N ASN A 90 -2.04 -2.32 -1.06
CA ASN A 90 -2.96 -1.87 -0.02
C ASN A 90 -3.72 -3.04 0.62
N ILE A 91 -4.20 -4.00 -0.17
CA ILE A 91 -4.84 -5.23 0.33
C ILE A 91 -3.89 -5.99 1.27
N ALA A 92 -2.62 -6.15 0.90
CA ALA A 92 -1.63 -6.80 1.74
C ALA A 92 -1.44 -6.09 3.09
N THR A 93 -1.54 -4.74 3.12
CA THR A 93 -1.48 -4.00 4.39
C THR A 93 -2.70 -4.26 5.29
N VAL A 94 -3.88 -4.54 4.72
CA VAL A 94 -5.07 -4.94 5.49
C VAL A 94 -4.89 -6.34 6.08
N TYR A 95 -4.38 -7.32 5.31
CA TYR A 95 -4.04 -8.65 5.84
C TYR A 95 -3.08 -8.55 7.02
N LYS A 96 -2.04 -7.72 6.89
CA LYS A 96 -1.08 -7.49 7.97
C LYS A 96 -1.76 -6.89 9.21
N ALA A 97 -2.60 -5.87 9.05
CA ALA A 97 -3.35 -5.25 10.15
C ALA A 97 -4.35 -6.23 10.80
N ALA A 98 -4.89 -7.17 10.03
CA ALA A 98 -5.76 -8.24 10.51
C ALA A 98 -5.00 -9.40 11.21
N GLY A 99 -3.67 -9.31 11.33
CA GLY A 99 -2.86 -10.32 12.02
C GLY A 99 -2.43 -11.49 11.14
N ASP A 100 -2.53 -11.37 9.81
CA ASP A 100 -2.01 -12.36 8.85
C ASP A 100 -0.85 -11.81 8.03
N PRO A 101 0.35 -11.65 8.63
CA PRO A 101 1.53 -11.18 7.92
C PRO A 101 2.03 -12.20 6.88
N ALA A 102 1.66 -13.48 7.00
CA ALA A 102 2.06 -14.49 6.04
C ALA A 102 1.33 -14.31 4.70
N ALA A 103 0.01 -14.07 4.73
CA ALA A 103 -0.76 -13.72 3.54
C ALA A 103 -0.28 -12.39 2.94
N ALA A 104 -0.04 -11.38 3.77
CA ALA A 104 0.49 -10.09 3.31
C ALA A 104 1.82 -10.26 2.57
N LEU A 105 2.76 -11.04 3.12
CA LEU A 105 4.06 -11.29 2.49
C LEU A 105 3.91 -11.98 1.13
N ALA A 106 3.01 -12.95 1.02
CA ALA A 106 2.74 -13.65 -0.24
C ALA A 106 2.20 -12.67 -1.31
N ILE A 107 1.31 -11.76 -0.94
CA ILE A 107 0.75 -10.75 -1.84
C ILE A 107 1.84 -9.74 -2.27
N TYR A 108 2.63 -9.20 -1.34
CA TYR A 108 3.72 -8.28 -1.67
C TYR A 108 4.70 -8.89 -2.68
N LYS A 109 5.08 -10.16 -2.49
CA LYS A 109 5.98 -10.86 -3.42
C LYS A 109 5.38 -11.01 -4.83
N LYS A 110 4.05 -11.12 -4.95
CA LYS A 110 3.36 -11.14 -6.25
C LYS A 110 3.36 -9.76 -6.94
N CYS A 111 3.42 -8.67 -6.18
CA CYS A 111 3.49 -7.32 -6.76
C CYS A 111 4.88 -7.04 -7.39
N GLU A 112 5.95 -7.65 -6.90
CA GLU A 112 7.33 -7.35 -7.36
C GLU A 112 7.50 -7.48 -8.87
N PRO A 113 7.19 -8.62 -9.53
CA PRO A 113 7.37 -8.76 -10.98
C PRO A 113 6.55 -7.75 -11.77
N VAL A 114 5.34 -7.40 -11.32
CA VAL A 114 4.49 -6.41 -11.98
C VAL A 114 5.11 -5.01 -11.85
N PHE A 115 5.59 -4.63 -10.66
CA PHE A 115 6.24 -3.34 -10.44
C PHE A 115 7.50 -3.17 -11.32
N ILE A 116 8.22 -4.26 -11.55
CA ILE A 116 9.41 -4.25 -12.42
C ILE A 116 9.00 -4.14 -13.90
N SER A 117 8.06 -4.96 -14.37
CA SER A 117 7.62 -4.97 -15.77
C SER A 117 6.93 -3.68 -16.20
N GLU A 118 6.13 -3.10 -15.32
CA GLU A 118 5.39 -1.86 -15.54
C GLU A 118 6.21 -0.59 -15.26
N ASN A 119 7.48 -0.75 -14.80
CA ASN A 119 8.38 0.35 -14.48
C ASN A 119 7.74 1.43 -13.59
N VAL A 120 7.12 1.00 -12.49
CA VAL A 120 6.35 1.88 -11.59
C VAL A 120 7.17 2.97 -10.89
N GLY A 121 8.47 2.96 -11.10
CA GLY A 121 9.42 3.92 -10.53
C GLY A 121 10.08 3.44 -9.23
N ASP A 122 11.31 3.89 -9.06
CA ASP A 122 12.21 3.44 -8.00
C ASP A 122 11.67 3.68 -6.59
N ARG A 123 11.06 4.83 -6.32
CA ARG A 123 10.52 5.14 -4.97
C ARG A 123 9.41 4.18 -4.56
N ARG A 124 8.51 3.82 -5.48
CA ARG A 124 7.44 2.84 -5.22
C ARG A 124 8.01 1.44 -5.00
N LEU A 125 9.00 1.05 -5.81
CA LEU A 125 9.67 -0.24 -5.67
C LEU A 125 10.43 -0.34 -4.33
N ALA A 126 11.09 0.72 -3.90
CA ALA A 126 11.72 0.77 -2.57
C ALA A 126 10.70 0.61 -1.45
N GLY A 127 9.53 1.24 -1.56
CA GLY A 127 8.41 1.07 -0.63
C GLY A 127 7.92 -0.38 -0.56
N LEU A 128 7.75 -1.05 -1.70
CA LEU A 128 7.40 -2.46 -1.75
C LEU A 128 8.45 -3.33 -1.04
N TYR A 129 9.73 -3.14 -1.36
CA TYR A 129 10.80 -3.91 -0.73
C TYR A 129 10.90 -3.67 0.77
N ASN A 130 10.66 -2.44 1.22
CA ASN A 130 10.59 -2.11 2.64
C ASN A 130 9.40 -2.85 3.32
N ASN A 131 8.23 -2.90 2.70
CA ASN A 131 7.09 -3.64 3.22
C ASN A 131 7.37 -5.14 3.30
N ILE A 132 8.01 -5.73 2.28
CA ILE A 132 8.43 -7.14 2.29
C ILE A 132 9.43 -7.38 3.43
N CYS A 133 10.43 -6.52 3.59
CA CYS A 133 11.43 -6.63 4.67
C CYS A 133 10.76 -6.69 6.05
N VAL A 134 9.93 -5.70 6.37
CA VAL A 134 9.25 -5.63 7.67
C VAL A 134 8.38 -6.85 7.92
N THR A 135 7.60 -7.27 6.91
CA THR A 135 6.70 -8.41 7.03
C THR A 135 7.47 -9.74 7.12
N ALA A 136 8.62 -9.85 6.45
CA ALA A 136 9.51 -10.99 6.57
C ALA A 136 10.13 -11.10 7.97
N LEU A 137 10.49 -9.96 8.59
CA LEU A 137 10.93 -9.94 10.00
C LEU A 137 9.82 -10.43 10.94
N GLU A 138 8.59 -9.96 10.77
CA GLU A 138 7.44 -10.37 11.58
C GLU A 138 7.13 -11.87 11.45
N THR A 139 7.41 -12.46 10.28
CA THR A 139 7.20 -13.89 10.02
C THR A 139 8.45 -14.75 10.29
N GLY A 140 9.52 -14.18 10.86
CA GLY A 140 10.76 -14.87 11.18
C GLY A 140 11.63 -15.26 9.98
N ARG A 141 11.33 -14.75 8.78
CA ARG A 141 12.05 -15.04 7.52
C ARG A 141 13.24 -14.09 7.36
N ARG A 142 14.25 -14.29 8.17
CA ARG A 142 15.40 -13.37 8.31
C ARG A 142 16.19 -13.16 7.02
N ASP A 143 16.41 -14.21 6.25
CA ASP A 143 17.13 -14.12 4.98
C ASP A 143 16.36 -13.30 3.93
N ASP A 144 15.05 -13.54 3.81
CA ASP A 144 14.18 -12.72 2.98
C ASP A 144 14.22 -11.25 3.43
N ALA A 145 14.13 -11.02 4.75
CA ALA A 145 14.14 -9.66 5.30
C ALA A 145 15.42 -8.91 4.95
N LEU A 146 16.58 -9.54 5.12
CA LEU A 146 17.87 -8.93 4.77
C LEU A 146 17.98 -8.68 3.26
N TYR A 147 17.60 -9.66 2.45
CA TYR A 147 17.64 -9.54 0.99
C TYR A 147 16.81 -8.34 0.48
N TYR A 148 15.57 -8.21 0.94
CA TYR A 148 14.70 -7.11 0.52
C TYR A 148 15.08 -5.78 1.16
N ALA A 149 15.61 -5.77 2.37
CA ALA A 149 16.16 -4.58 3.00
C ALA A 149 17.34 -3.99 2.19
N GLU A 150 18.24 -4.85 1.71
CA GLU A 150 19.35 -4.43 0.84
C GLU A 150 18.85 -3.85 -0.48
N LYS A 151 17.83 -4.46 -1.10
CA LYS A 151 17.22 -3.94 -2.33
C LYS A 151 16.62 -2.55 -2.10
N ALA A 152 15.87 -2.36 -1.02
CA ALA A 152 15.27 -1.06 -0.67
C ALA A 152 16.35 -0.01 -0.42
N TRP A 153 17.41 -0.36 0.34
CA TRP A 153 18.51 0.53 0.66
C TRP A 153 19.26 0.98 -0.60
N ARG A 154 19.63 0.06 -1.50
CA ARG A 154 20.31 0.37 -2.76
C ARG A 154 19.51 1.33 -3.65
N ILE A 155 18.20 1.18 -3.68
CA ILE A 155 17.33 2.11 -4.40
C ILE A 155 17.35 3.47 -3.70
N ALA A 156 17.19 3.51 -2.38
CA ALA A 156 17.17 4.76 -1.60
C ALA A 156 18.45 5.59 -1.82
N GLU A 157 19.61 4.94 -1.85
CA GLU A 157 20.89 5.59 -2.18
C GLU A 157 20.92 6.10 -3.61
N ARG A 158 20.50 5.27 -4.59
CA ARG A 158 20.53 5.62 -6.02
C ARG A 158 19.67 6.82 -6.36
N VAL A 159 18.47 6.93 -5.76
CA VAL A 159 17.52 8.02 -6.04
C VAL A 159 17.67 9.21 -5.10
N HIS A 160 18.69 9.21 -4.25
CA HIS A 160 18.91 10.22 -3.22
C HIS A 160 17.62 10.47 -2.42
N MET A 161 17.04 9.37 -1.88
CA MET A 161 15.85 9.46 -1.04
C MET A 161 16.16 10.31 0.20
N ASP A 162 15.20 11.08 0.66
CA ASP A 162 15.33 11.99 1.80
C ASP A 162 14.16 11.87 2.78
N GLY A 163 14.23 12.61 3.87
CA GLY A 163 13.16 12.73 4.86
C GLY A 163 12.80 11.42 5.55
N GLU A 164 11.55 11.33 5.97
CA GLU A 164 11.02 10.20 6.75
C GLU A 164 11.12 8.86 6.01
N SER A 165 10.96 8.88 4.69
CA SER A 165 11.05 7.66 3.87
C SER A 165 12.44 7.03 3.93
N LEU A 166 13.51 7.85 3.87
CA LEU A 166 14.89 7.36 4.01
C LEU A 166 15.13 6.81 5.42
N GLU A 167 14.68 7.54 6.45
CA GLU A 167 14.83 7.11 7.84
C GLU A 167 14.15 5.77 8.09
N LEU A 168 12.95 5.56 7.53
CA LEU A 168 12.22 4.31 7.63
C LEU A 168 12.98 3.15 6.96
N VAL A 169 13.46 3.35 5.73
CA VAL A 169 14.26 2.33 5.01
C VAL A 169 15.53 2.02 5.80
N ARG A 170 16.25 3.03 6.30
CA ARG A 170 17.47 2.86 7.10
C ARG A 170 17.20 2.08 8.40
N LYS A 171 16.15 2.42 9.14
CA LYS A 171 15.75 1.73 10.36
C LYS A 171 15.50 0.25 10.11
N ASN A 172 14.72 -0.05 9.06
CA ASN A 172 14.34 -1.42 8.73
C ASN A 172 15.54 -2.24 8.18
N TYR A 173 16.42 -1.61 7.40
CA TYR A 173 17.67 -2.24 6.97
C TYR A 173 18.56 -2.63 8.15
N ASN A 174 18.74 -1.74 9.13
CA ASN A 174 19.52 -2.04 10.34
C ASN A 174 18.87 -3.16 11.15
N ALA A 175 17.54 -3.16 11.29
CA ALA A 175 16.82 -4.24 11.99
C ALA A 175 17.02 -5.60 11.31
N ALA A 176 16.95 -5.64 9.97
CA ALA A 176 17.16 -6.87 9.20
C ALA A 176 18.60 -7.39 9.34
N LYS A 177 19.60 -6.50 9.32
CA LYS A 177 21.02 -6.88 9.58
C LYS A 177 21.21 -7.47 10.97
N GLN A 178 20.63 -6.86 11.99
CA GLN A 178 20.72 -7.39 13.36
C GLN A 178 20.03 -8.74 13.50
N ALA A 179 18.87 -8.92 12.87
CA ALA A 179 18.15 -10.19 12.91
C ALA A 179 18.91 -11.33 12.21
N ALA A 180 19.70 -11.02 11.18
CA ALA A 180 20.50 -12.00 10.45
C ALA A 180 21.77 -12.45 11.22
N VAL A 181 22.30 -11.63 12.12
CA VAL A 181 23.49 -11.94 12.91
C VAL A 181 23.18 -12.74 14.18
N ASN A 182 21.95 -12.58 14.72
CA ASN A 182 21.54 -13.21 15.97
C ASN A 182 20.96 -14.63 15.73
N VAL A 183 21.76 -15.51 15.12
CA VAL A 183 21.42 -16.95 14.89
C VAL A 183 22.18 -17.81 15.88
#